data_d192de0bba9355c135c574420c483843
#
_entry.id   d192de0bba9355c135c574420c483843
#
_cell.length_a   1.000
_cell.length_b   1.000
_cell.length_c   1.000
_cell.angle_alpha   90.00
_cell.angle_beta   90.00
_cell.angle_gamma   90.00
#
_symmetry.space_group_name_H-M   'P 1'
#
loop_
_entity.id
_entity.type
_entity.pdbx_description
1 polymer ?
#
loop_
_entity_poly.entity_id
_entity_poly.type
_entity_poly.pdbx_seq_one_letter_code
_entity_poly.pdbx_strand_id
1 'polypeptide(L)'
;MRPRETLAWRGAATALLRQIRVGSLVIADETDGRRLTFGAGAPTATIELHDPGFWKALLRGSRGLAESYAAGLWDTPDLVAVIRLAARNAIVIDRVRRCTAPLWTPRQRLRATFEPNNRHRNRRDIAAHYDLGNELFSRMLDPTMSYSCALFEREGMSLEQASVAKLERVCDQLDLRSDDQVIEVGTGWGGFALYAASTRGCRVTTTTISAEQHDYAVARVREAGLEDLVKVLRSDYRDLRGRYDKLVSIEMIEAVGWQQIGTFFARCSRLLHPHGAMLLQAITIDDRAYEVEKASRSFIKDYIFPGGCLPSLEVIQRNIARRTDLQTVDLHDLTASYVPTLRRWRERFLEHAGELEPFGYDESFRRLWTLYLSYCEAGFAERRICDVQLLLAKPRWVASRANAGAVSTAVAATG
;
A
#
# COMPACT_ATOMS: atom_id res chain seq x y z
N MET A 1 -22.85 -1.59 -28.61
CA MET A 1 -23.75 -0.61 -27.92
C MET A 1 -24.59 0.11 -28.95
N ARG A 2 -25.86 0.46 -28.67
CA ARG A 2 -26.70 1.19 -29.63
C ARG A 2 -26.23 2.63 -29.77
N PRO A 3 -26.20 3.25 -30.97
CA PRO A 3 -25.64 4.60 -31.18
C PRO A 3 -26.24 5.70 -30.27
N ARG A 4 -27.53 5.64 -29.97
CA ARG A 4 -28.20 6.59 -29.07
C ARG A 4 -27.76 6.45 -27.61
N GLU A 5 -27.44 5.21 -27.14
CA GLU A 5 -26.94 4.98 -25.79
C GLU A 5 -25.52 5.52 -25.63
N THR A 6 -24.68 5.34 -26.65
CA THR A 6 -23.30 5.88 -26.67
C THR A 6 -23.28 7.40 -26.54
N LEU A 7 -24.17 8.10 -27.27
CA LEU A 7 -24.29 9.55 -27.20
C LEU A 7 -24.71 10.05 -25.81
N ALA A 8 -25.63 9.35 -25.14
CA ALA A 8 -26.06 9.69 -23.80
C ALA A 8 -24.92 9.53 -22.77
N TRP A 9 -24.19 8.41 -22.81
CA TRP A 9 -23.03 8.18 -21.92
C TRP A 9 -21.91 9.16 -22.17
N ARG A 10 -21.59 9.46 -23.43
CA ARG A 10 -20.62 10.48 -23.82
C ARG A 10 -21.03 11.86 -23.30
N GLY A 11 -22.30 12.24 -23.43
CA GLY A 11 -22.81 13.51 -22.90
C GLY A 11 -22.63 13.65 -21.39
N ALA A 12 -22.99 12.60 -20.63
CA ALA A 12 -22.80 12.58 -19.18
C ALA A 12 -21.32 12.61 -18.77
N ALA A 13 -20.48 11.81 -19.44
CA ALA A 13 -19.04 11.77 -19.17
C ALA A 13 -18.35 13.10 -19.49
N THR A 14 -18.67 13.73 -20.62
CA THR A 14 -18.12 15.04 -20.98
C THR A 14 -18.59 16.14 -20.02
N ALA A 15 -19.82 16.09 -19.52
CA ALA A 15 -20.28 17.02 -18.49
C ALA A 15 -19.48 16.89 -17.19
N LEU A 16 -19.10 15.66 -16.80
CA LEU A 16 -18.21 15.40 -15.66
C LEU A 16 -16.80 15.96 -15.95
N LEU A 17 -16.22 15.67 -17.11
CA LEU A 17 -14.87 16.10 -17.47
C LEU A 17 -14.74 17.64 -17.61
N ARG A 18 -15.81 18.36 -17.96
CA ARG A 18 -15.84 19.83 -17.95
C ARG A 18 -15.65 20.44 -16.55
N GLN A 19 -15.74 19.64 -15.51
CA GLN A 19 -15.48 20.08 -14.13
C GLN A 19 -14.00 20.04 -13.74
N ILE A 20 -13.11 19.59 -14.63
CA ILE A 20 -11.65 19.66 -14.42
C ILE A 20 -11.24 21.12 -14.24
N ARG A 21 -10.62 21.42 -13.07
CA ARG A 21 -10.18 22.75 -12.68
C ARG A 21 -8.67 22.91 -12.65
N VAL A 22 -7.96 21.81 -12.44
CA VAL A 22 -6.50 21.79 -12.34
C VAL A 22 -5.96 20.88 -13.44
N GLY A 23 -5.15 21.43 -14.32
CA GLY A 23 -4.57 20.72 -15.45
C GLY A 23 -5.52 20.52 -16.62
N SER A 24 -5.07 19.81 -17.63
CA SER A 24 -5.83 19.57 -18.87
C SER A 24 -5.82 18.09 -19.26
N LEU A 25 -6.97 17.59 -19.71
CA LEU A 25 -7.16 16.26 -20.28
C LEU A 25 -7.47 16.38 -21.76
N VAL A 26 -6.70 15.70 -22.58
CA VAL A 26 -6.98 15.53 -24.01
C VAL A 26 -7.50 14.11 -24.23
N ILE A 27 -8.63 13.96 -24.88
CA ILE A 27 -9.14 12.66 -25.35
C ILE A 27 -9.09 12.67 -26.87
N ALA A 28 -8.22 11.83 -27.43
CA ALA A 28 -8.16 11.53 -28.85
C ALA A 28 -9.10 10.34 -29.12
N ASP A 29 -10.27 10.62 -29.64
CA ASP A 29 -11.29 9.62 -29.92
C ASP A 29 -11.10 9.04 -31.32
N GLU A 30 -10.44 7.89 -31.42
CA GLU A 30 -10.19 7.21 -32.70
C GLU A 30 -11.46 6.65 -33.33
N THR A 31 -12.53 6.49 -32.56
CA THR A 31 -13.80 5.93 -33.07
C THR A 31 -14.55 6.90 -33.97
N ASP A 32 -14.31 8.22 -33.82
CA ASP A 32 -14.95 9.26 -34.64
C ASP A 32 -13.96 10.34 -35.12
N GLY A 33 -12.66 10.17 -34.87
CA GLY A 33 -11.58 11.08 -35.28
C GLY A 33 -11.56 12.41 -34.53
N ARG A 34 -12.31 12.56 -33.44
CA ARG A 34 -12.39 13.81 -32.69
C ARG A 34 -11.33 13.92 -31.61
N ARG A 35 -10.89 15.15 -31.38
CA ARG A 35 -10.03 15.48 -30.25
C ARG A 35 -10.78 16.42 -29.31
N LEU A 36 -10.95 16.02 -28.06
CA LEU A 36 -11.66 16.76 -27.02
C LEU A 36 -10.65 17.21 -25.96
N THR A 37 -10.73 18.50 -25.55
CA THR A 37 -9.87 19.00 -24.47
C THR A 37 -10.74 19.52 -23.33
N PHE A 38 -10.37 19.15 -22.10
CA PHE A 38 -11.04 19.52 -20.86
C PHE A 38 -10.04 20.13 -19.88
N GLY A 39 -10.40 21.23 -19.23
CA GLY A 39 -9.51 21.98 -18.35
C GLY A 39 -8.45 22.78 -19.11
N ALA A 40 -7.48 23.34 -18.39
CA ALA A 40 -6.38 24.11 -18.94
C ALA A 40 -5.17 24.08 -18.01
N GLY A 41 -3.96 24.25 -18.58
CA GLY A 41 -2.71 24.30 -17.85
C GLY A 41 -2.13 22.92 -17.50
N ALA A 42 -1.09 22.92 -16.67
CA ALA A 42 -0.39 21.72 -16.23
C ALA A 42 -1.01 21.12 -14.95
N PRO A 43 -0.93 19.79 -14.76
CA PRO A 43 -0.40 18.80 -15.69
C PRO A 43 -1.32 18.54 -16.88
N THR A 44 -0.75 18.07 -17.99
CA THR A 44 -1.50 17.63 -19.17
C THR A 44 -1.45 16.13 -19.26
N ALA A 45 -2.61 15.51 -19.48
CA ALA A 45 -2.74 14.07 -19.72
C ALA A 45 -3.48 13.81 -21.03
N THR A 46 -3.15 12.70 -21.69
CA THR A 46 -3.79 12.29 -22.94
C THR A 46 -4.37 10.89 -22.78
N ILE A 47 -5.60 10.69 -23.26
CA ILE A 47 -6.25 9.39 -23.40
C ILE A 47 -6.51 9.16 -24.90
N GLU A 48 -6.09 8.02 -25.39
CA GLU A 48 -6.35 7.48 -26.72
C GLU A 48 -7.52 6.50 -26.62
N LEU A 49 -8.66 6.87 -27.19
CA LEU A 49 -9.91 6.13 -27.05
C LEU A 49 -10.12 5.23 -28.25
N HIS A 50 -10.14 3.92 -28.03
CA HIS A 50 -10.31 2.89 -29.04
C HIS A 50 -11.74 2.32 -29.13
N ASP A 51 -12.49 2.35 -28.00
CA ASP A 51 -13.88 1.82 -27.95
C ASP A 51 -14.82 2.79 -27.20
N PRO A 52 -16.00 3.08 -27.74
CA PRO A 52 -16.94 4.03 -27.12
C PRO A 52 -17.51 3.54 -25.78
N GLY A 53 -17.32 2.27 -25.39
CA GLY A 53 -17.64 1.72 -24.07
C GLY A 53 -16.92 2.42 -22.92
N PHE A 54 -15.78 3.06 -23.20
CA PHE A 54 -15.05 3.92 -22.27
C PHE A 54 -15.94 4.99 -21.61
N TRP A 55 -16.83 5.65 -22.36
CA TRP A 55 -17.70 6.71 -21.82
C TRP A 55 -18.59 6.23 -20.67
N LYS A 56 -19.15 5.02 -20.81
CA LYS A 56 -19.92 4.37 -19.76
C LYS A 56 -19.02 3.93 -18.59
N ALA A 57 -17.85 3.39 -18.90
CA ALA A 57 -16.89 2.91 -17.91
C ALA A 57 -16.39 4.07 -17.02
N LEU A 58 -16.07 5.22 -17.58
CA LEU A 58 -15.62 6.42 -16.86
C LEU A 58 -16.62 6.85 -15.76
N LEU A 59 -17.91 6.74 -16.01
CA LEU A 59 -18.95 7.09 -15.02
C LEU A 59 -19.05 6.10 -13.85
N ARG A 60 -18.43 4.92 -13.97
CA ARG A 60 -18.33 3.92 -12.89
C ARG A 60 -17.13 4.16 -11.97
N GLY A 61 -16.42 5.29 -12.17
CA GLY A 61 -15.27 5.69 -11.36
C GLY A 61 -14.04 4.82 -11.58
N SER A 62 -13.17 4.71 -10.56
CA SER A 62 -11.89 4.00 -10.67
C SER A 62 -12.03 2.54 -11.10
N ARG A 63 -13.09 1.86 -10.68
CA ARG A 63 -13.37 0.48 -11.09
C ARG A 63 -13.64 0.37 -12.59
N GLY A 64 -14.57 1.20 -13.13
CA GLY A 64 -14.87 1.18 -14.54
C GLY A 64 -13.69 1.59 -15.40
N LEU A 65 -12.91 2.55 -14.94
CA LEU A 65 -11.68 2.98 -15.62
C LEU A 65 -10.66 1.83 -15.68
N ALA A 66 -10.47 1.09 -14.59
CA ALA A 66 -9.55 -0.05 -14.54
C ALA A 66 -10.03 -1.21 -15.44
N GLU A 67 -11.31 -1.58 -15.35
CA GLU A 67 -11.88 -2.64 -16.18
C GLU A 67 -11.76 -2.31 -17.68
N SER A 68 -12.03 -1.06 -18.06
CA SER A 68 -11.94 -0.63 -19.47
C SER A 68 -10.50 -0.54 -19.97
N TYR A 69 -9.54 -0.16 -19.11
CA TYR A 69 -8.13 -0.18 -19.45
C TYR A 69 -7.60 -1.62 -19.63
N ALA A 70 -7.91 -2.50 -18.70
CA ALA A 70 -7.55 -3.92 -18.79
C ALA A 70 -8.12 -4.58 -20.06
N ALA A 71 -9.31 -4.16 -20.48
CA ALA A 71 -9.96 -4.63 -21.71
C ALA A 71 -9.48 -3.93 -22.99
N GLY A 72 -8.52 -3.01 -22.93
CA GLY A 72 -7.95 -2.31 -24.10
C GLY A 72 -8.89 -1.30 -24.77
N LEU A 73 -9.90 -0.77 -24.05
CA LEU A 73 -10.83 0.21 -24.61
C LEU A 73 -10.20 1.60 -24.79
N TRP A 74 -9.09 1.84 -24.11
CA TRP A 74 -8.34 3.07 -24.18
C TRP A 74 -6.89 2.86 -23.79
N ASP A 75 -6.02 3.75 -24.26
CA ASP A 75 -4.60 3.81 -23.91
C ASP A 75 -4.17 5.23 -23.54
N THR A 76 -2.95 5.36 -23.08
CA THR A 76 -2.31 6.64 -22.77
C THR A 76 -0.80 6.50 -22.81
N PRO A 77 -0.06 7.51 -23.26
CA PRO A 77 1.40 7.52 -23.16
C PRO A 77 1.90 7.63 -21.69
N ASP A 78 1.06 8.13 -20.77
CA ASP A 78 1.42 8.30 -19.36
C ASP A 78 0.22 8.07 -18.43
N LEU A 79 0.10 6.85 -17.91
CA LEU A 79 -0.92 6.46 -16.93
C LEU A 79 -0.82 7.26 -15.64
N VAL A 80 0.39 7.55 -15.18
CA VAL A 80 0.60 8.30 -13.93
C VAL A 80 0.05 9.72 -14.09
N ALA A 81 0.29 10.37 -15.23
CA ALA A 81 -0.24 11.72 -15.50
C ALA A 81 -1.77 11.73 -15.52
N VAL A 82 -2.43 10.74 -16.14
CA VAL A 82 -3.91 10.61 -16.14
C VAL A 82 -4.44 10.49 -14.72
N ILE A 83 -3.83 9.64 -13.91
CA ILE A 83 -4.29 9.39 -12.53
C ILE A 83 -4.00 10.58 -11.63
N ARG A 84 -2.84 11.23 -11.75
CA ARG A 84 -2.50 12.47 -11.03
C ARG A 84 -3.49 13.59 -11.35
N LEU A 85 -3.85 13.75 -12.62
CA LEU A 85 -4.87 14.72 -13.02
C LEU A 85 -6.21 14.42 -12.35
N ALA A 86 -6.64 13.16 -12.33
CA ALA A 86 -7.86 12.75 -11.65
C ALA A 86 -7.77 12.99 -10.12
N ALA A 87 -6.64 12.69 -9.49
CA ALA A 87 -6.40 12.90 -8.06
C ALA A 87 -6.47 14.38 -7.67
N ARG A 88 -5.88 15.27 -8.44
CA ARG A 88 -5.94 16.74 -8.22
C ARG A 88 -7.36 17.30 -8.32
N ASN A 89 -8.19 16.68 -9.13
CA ASN A 89 -9.59 17.09 -9.30
C ASN A 89 -10.56 16.27 -8.43
N ALA A 90 -10.07 15.30 -7.64
CA ALA A 90 -10.89 14.42 -6.81
C ALA A 90 -11.66 15.17 -5.72
N ILE A 91 -11.19 16.35 -5.25
CA ILE A 91 -11.90 17.17 -4.26
C ILE A 91 -13.32 17.53 -4.73
N VAL A 92 -13.49 17.81 -6.02
CA VAL A 92 -14.81 18.06 -6.63
C VAL A 92 -15.64 16.77 -6.62
N ILE A 93 -15.04 15.66 -7.00
CA ILE A 93 -15.67 14.32 -7.03
C ILE A 93 -16.01 13.88 -5.61
N ASP A 94 -15.12 14.06 -4.64
CA ASP A 94 -15.34 13.71 -3.23
C ASP A 94 -16.40 14.60 -2.57
N ARG A 95 -16.54 15.87 -2.99
CA ARG A 95 -17.63 16.74 -2.53
C ARG A 95 -18.99 16.22 -3.01
N VAL A 96 -19.10 15.86 -4.28
CA VAL A 96 -20.33 15.27 -4.84
C VAL A 96 -20.62 13.93 -4.15
N ARG A 97 -19.62 13.06 -3.96
CA ARG A 97 -19.75 11.79 -3.25
C ARG A 97 -20.20 12.00 -1.80
N ARG A 98 -19.65 12.98 -1.08
CA ARG A 98 -20.08 13.30 0.30
C ARG A 98 -21.51 13.79 0.37
N CYS A 99 -21.94 14.61 -0.58
CA CYS A 99 -23.33 15.08 -0.64
C CYS A 99 -24.31 13.94 -0.97
N THR A 100 -23.88 12.94 -1.75
CA THR A 100 -24.72 11.78 -2.10
C THR A 100 -24.54 10.59 -1.14
N ALA A 101 -23.51 10.58 -0.30
CA ALA A 101 -23.23 9.53 0.68
C ALA A 101 -24.40 9.22 1.64
N PRO A 102 -25.19 10.20 2.15
CA PRO A 102 -26.36 9.91 2.98
C PRO A 102 -27.39 9.01 2.32
N LEU A 103 -27.48 9.03 0.99
CA LEU A 103 -28.43 8.21 0.22
C LEU A 103 -27.99 6.75 0.07
N TRP A 104 -26.67 6.47 0.15
CA TRP A 104 -26.08 5.15 -0.12
C TRP A 104 -25.49 4.47 1.11
N THR A 105 -25.06 5.24 2.13
CA THR A 105 -24.40 4.74 3.34
C THR A 105 -25.23 3.80 4.19
N PRO A 106 -26.58 3.94 4.36
CA PRO A 106 -27.33 3.00 5.19
C PRO A 106 -27.25 1.55 4.66
N ARG A 107 -27.40 1.38 3.34
CA ARG A 107 -27.30 0.06 2.69
C ARG A 107 -25.88 -0.53 2.76
N GLN A 108 -24.87 0.31 2.63
CA GLN A 108 -23.46 -0.12 2.67
C GLN A 108 -23.03 -0.42 4.11
N ARG A 109 -23.45 0.38 5.08
CA ARG A 109 -23.26 0.11 6.52
C ARG A 109 -23.95 -1.18 6.95
N LEU A 110 -25.18 -1.42 6.49
CA LEU A 110 -25.89 -2.67 6.76
C LEU A 110 -25.13 -3.87 6.18
N ARG A 111 -24.66 -3.79 4.94
CA ARG A 111 -23.82 -4.84 4.32
C ARG A 111 -22.50 -5.05 5.06
N ALA A 112 -21.79 -3.98 5.43
CA ALA A 112 -20.52 -4.08 6.16
C ALA A 112 -20.71 -4.68 7.57
N THR A 113 -21.88 -4.52 8.19
CA THR A 113 -22.22 -5.13 9.47
C THR A 113 -22.51 -6.63 9.34
N PHE A 114 -23.03 -7.06 8.20
CA PHE A 114 -23.33 -8.47 7.90
C PHE A 114 -22.20 -9.22 7.18
N GLU A 115 -21.11 -8.53 6.80
CA GLU A 115 -19.90 -9.15 6.26
C GLU A 115 -18.77 -9.07 7.31
N PRO A 116 -18.78 -9.91 8.35
CA PRO A 116 -17.73 -9.88 9.35
C PRO A 116 -16.42 -10.31 8.71
N ASN A 117 -15.37 -9.52 8.95
CA ASN A 117 -14.00 -9.86 8.60
C ASN A 117 -13.54 -11.01 9.54
N ASN A 118 -13.91 -12.24 9.18
CA ASN A 118 -13.56 -13.42 9.95
C ASN A 118 -12.23 -14.03 9.47
N ARG A 119 -11.62 -14.92 10.31
CA ARG A 119 -10.32 -15.55 10.04
C ARG A 119 -10.27 -16.28 8.68
N HIS A 120 -11.37 -16.91 8.26
CA HIS A 120 -11.44 -17.61 6.97
C HIS A 120 -11.43 -16.67 5.78
N ARG A 121 -12.10 -15.53 5.88
CA ARG A 121 -12.13 -14.52 4.82
C ARG A 121 -10.77 -13.84 4.67
N ASN A 122 -10.16 -13.42 5.78
CA ASN A 122 -8.81 -12.83 5.75
C ASN A 122 -7.78 -13.77 5.13
N ARG A 123 -7.83 -15.09 5.44
CA ARG A 123 -6.96 -16.07 4.81
C ARG A 123 -7.19 -16.19 3.31
N ARG A 124 -8.45 -16.20 2.86
CA ARG A 124 -8.79 -16.23 1.42
C ARG A 124 -8.40 -14.94 0.70
N ASP A 125 -8.66 -13.79 1.29
CA ASP A 125 -8.41 -12.49 0.67
C ASP A 125 -6.90 -12.21 0.57
N ILE A 126 -6.12 -12.58 1.60
CA ILE A 126 -4.66 -12.52 1.58
C ILE A 126 -4.07 -13.59 0.65
N ALA A 127 -4.58 -14.82 0.68
CA ALA A 127 -4.18 -15.86 -0.25
C ALA A 127 -4.38 -15.39 -1.70
N ALA A 128 -5.55 -14.85 -2.05
CA ALA A 128 -5.84 -14.39 -3.40
C ALA A 128 -4.88 -13.32 -3.94
N HIS A 129 -4.32 -12.47 -3.07
CA HIS A 129 -3.33 -11.47 -3.50
C HIS A 129 -1.90 -12.04 -3.56
N TYR A 130 -1.52 -12.89 -2.60
CA TYR A 130 -0.17 -13.47 -2.54
C TYR A 130 -0.05 -14.80 -3.31
N ASP A 131 -1.17 -15.45 -3.66
CA ASP A 131 -1.25 -16.55 -4.62
C ASP A 131 -1.05 -16.10 -6.10
N LEU A 132 -0.74 -14.80 -6.31
CA LEU A 132 -0.16 -14.32 -7.57
C LEU A 132 1.23 -14.93 -7.86
N GLY A 133 1.77 -15.73 -6.94
CA GLY A 133 2.96 -16.55 -7.14
C GLY A 133 4.30 -15.80 -7.01
N ASN A 134 5.29 -16.55 -6.56
CA ASN A 134 6.65 -16.02 -6.37
C ASN A 134 7.30 -15.56 -7.69
N GLU A 135 6.85 -16.10 -8.83
CA GLU A 135 7.36 -15.76 -10.16
C GLU A 135 7.15 -14.28 -10.51
N LEU A 136 6.00 -13.71 -10.16
CA LEU A 136 5.72 -12.30 -10.35
C LEU A 136 6.62 -11.44 -9.46
N PHE A 137 6.61 -11.74 -8.16
CA PHE A 137 7.28 -10.89 -7.18
C PHE A 137 8.80 -10.95 -7.28
N SER A 138 9.40 -12.10 -7.57
CA SER A 138 10.86 -12.22 -7.75
C SER A 138 11.39 -11.43 -8.95
N ARG A 139 10.60 -11.24 -9.99
CA ARG A 139 10.95 -10.43 -11.15
C ARG A 139 10.72 -8.93 -10.93
N MET A 140 9.70 -8.59 -10.17
CA MET A 140 9.33 -7.20 -9.91
C MET A 140 10.16 -6.58 -8.77
N LEU A 141 10.38 -7.32 -7.67
CA LEU A 141 11.06 -6.83 -6.47
C LEU A 141 12.58 -6.94 -6.60
N ASP A 142 13.31 -6.24 -5.73
CA ASP A 142 14.75 -6.37 -5.55
C ASP A 142 15.12 -7.67 -4.80
N PRO A 143 16.41 -8.03 -4.68
CA PRO A 143 16.83 -9.26 -3.99
C PRO A 143 16.40 -9.37 -2.53
N THR A 144 16.12 -8.26 -1.85
CA THR A 144 15.56 -8.32 -0.47
C THR A 144 14.15 -8.89 -0.44
N MET A 145 13.46 -8.92 -1.59
CA MET A 145 12.05 -9.32 -1.70
C MET A 145 11.12 -8.49 -0.80
N SER A 146 11.44 -7.19 -0.64
CA SER A 146 10.64 -6.27 0.16
C SER A 146 9.50 -5.70 -0.68
N TYR A 147 8.26 -6.14 -0.41
CA TYR A 147 7.05 -5.58 -1.04
C TYR A 147 6.46 -4.49 -0.15
N SER A 148 7.24 -3.44 0.02
CA SER A 148 6.93 -2.26 0.84
C SER A 148 7.79 -1.09 0.41
N CYS A 149 7.46 0.14 0.82
CA CYS A 149 8.22 1.34 0.49
C CYS A 149 9.71 1.18 0.81
N ALA A 150 10.56 1.43 -0.15
CA ALA A 150 12.00 1.57 0.04
C ALA A 150 12.35 2.97 0.57
N LEU A 151 13.57 3.21 1.01
CA LEU A 151 14.03 4.52 1.50
C LEU A 151 15.10 5.07 0.54
N PHE A 152 14.71 6.01 -0.31
CA PHE A 152 15.64 6.71 -1.20
C PHE A 152 16.19 7.95 -0.50
N GLU A 153 17.35 7.81 0.14
CA GLU A 153 18.01 8.90 0.87
C GLU A 153 18.73 9.92 -0.02
N ARG A 154 19.08 9.50 -1.23
CA ARG A 154 19.77 10.32 -2.22
C ARG A 154 19.39 9.91 -3.64
N GLU A 155 19.55 10.83 -4.56
CA GLU A 155 19.35 10.56 -5.98
C GLU A 155 20.35 9.50 -6.50
N GLY A 156 19.91 8.70 -7.47
CA GLY A 156 20.74 7.66 -8.09
C GLY A 156 20.81 6.32 -7.34
N MET A 157 20.17 6.16 -6.18
CA MET A 157 20.11 4.86 -5.52
C MET A 157 19.36 3.84 -6.38
N SER A 158 19.86 2.59 -6.40
CA SER A 158 19.11 1.45 -6.92
C SER A 158 17.94 1.09 -5.99
N LEU A 159 16.98 0.31 -6.50
CA LEU A 159 15.88 -0.20 -5.67
C LEU A 159 16.40 -1.04 -4.50
N GLU A 160 17.39 -1.89 -4.74
CA GLU A 160 18.01 -2.72 -3.70
C GLU A 160 18.70 -1.88 -2.63
N GLN A 161 19.50 -0.88 -3.02
CA GLN A 161 20.12 0.04 -2.06
C GLN A 161 19.09 0.76 -1.20
N ALA A 162 17.99 1.20 -1.79
CA ALA A 162 16.92 1.88 -1.07
C ALA A 162 16.12 0.93 -0.16
N SER A 163 15.93 -0.34 -0.59
CA SER A 163 15.32 -1.38 0.26
C SER A 163 16.20 -1.72 1.46
N VAL A 164 17.51 -1.87 1.25
CA VAL A 164 18.48 -2.09 2.32
C VAL A 164 18.51 -0.89 3.28
N ALA A 165 18.54 0.35 2.78
CA ALA A 165 18.51 1.55 3.63
C ALA A 165 17.25 1.61 4.50
N LYS A 166 16.09 1.19 3.99
CA LYS A 166 14.87 1.08 4.78
C LYS A 166 15.01 0.04 5.89
N LEU A 167 15.54 -1.15 5.59
CA LEU A 167 15.75 -2.21 6.59
C LEU A 167 16.76 -1.78 7.65
N GLU A 168 17.85 -1.14 7.24
CA GLU A 168 18.86 -0.55 8.13
C GLU A 168 18.22 0.45 9.11
N ARG A 169 17.44 1.41 8.56
CA ARG A 169 16.73 2.38 9.39
C ARG A 169 15.80 1.71 10.42
N VAL A 170 15.09 0.64 10.05
CA VAL A 170 14.23 -0.11 10.99
C VAL A 170 15.07 -0.69 12.14
N CYS A 171 16.22 -1.29 11.81
CA CYS A 171 17.13 -1.86 12.81
C CYS A 171 17.72 -0.77 13.74
N ASP A 172 18.11 0.37 13.18
CA ASP A 172 18.70 1.48 13.93
C ASP A 172 17.68 2.17 14.84
N GLN A 173 16.46 2.41 14.35
CA GLN A 173 15.38 3.03 15.14
C GLN A 173 15.01 2.18 16.35
N LEU A 174 15.06 0.85 16.21
CA LEU A 174 14.82 -0.07 17.31
C LEU A 174 16.06 -0.34 18.16
N ASP A 175 17.26 0.16 17.75
CA ASP A 175 18.55 -0.18 18.37
C ASP A 175 18.69 -1.69 18.55
N LEU A 176 18.55 -2.43 17.44
CA LEU A 176 18.60 -3.91 17.47
C LEU A 176 20.00 -4.41 17.83
N ARG A 177 20.06 -5.32 18.78
CA ARG A 177 21.28 -5.95 19.29
C ARG A 177 21.20 -7.47 19.22
N SER A 178 22.35 -8.12 19.33
CA SER A 178 22.46 -9.58 19.21
C SER A 178 21.73 -10.36 20.31
N ASP A 179 21.47 -9.76 21.47
CA ASP A 179 20.72 -10.33 22.57
C ASP A 179 19.21 -10.09 22.50
N ASP A 180 18.74 -9.23 21.57
CA ASP A 180 17.32 -8.97 21.42
C ASP A 180 16.53 -10.16 20.86
N GLN A 181 15.34 -10.37 21.41
CA GLN A 181 14.29 -11.21 20.84
C GLN A 181 13.28 -10.32 20.09
N VAL A 182 13.27 -10.47 18.78
CA VAL A 182 12.43 -9.67 17.88
C VAL A 182 11.24 -10.49 17.41
N ILE A 183 10.04 -9.91 17.41
CA ILE A 183 8.88 -10.45 16.71
C ILE A 183 8.54 -9.58 15.50
N GLU A 184 8.46 -10.19 14.33
CA GLU A 184 7.95 -9.55 13.12
C GLU A 184 6.54 -10.03 12.83
N VAL A 185 5.61 -9.10 12.63
CA VAL A 185 4.24 -9.38 12.24
C VAL A 185 4.05 -9.03 10.76
N GLY A 186 4.08 -10.05 9.92
CA GLY A 186 4.08 -9.93 8.46
C GLY A 186 5.44 -10.28 7.84
N THR A 187 5.73 -11.57 7.71
CA THR A 187 7.01 -12.08 7.15
C THR A 187 7.30 -11.58 5.74
N GLY A 188 6.27 -11.41 4.90
CA GLY A 188 6.47 -11.30 3.46
C GLY A 188 7.32 -12.49 2.97
N TRP A 189 8.37 -12.21 2.21
CA TRP A 189 9.35 -13.21 1.74
C TRP A 189 10.61 -13.29 2.62
N GLY A 190 10.54 -12.78 3.87
CA GLY A 190 11.59 -12.89 4.86
C GLY A 190 12.64 -11.77 4.83
N GLY A 191 12.43 -10.71 4.06
CA GLY A 191 13.45 -9.67 3.84
C GLY A 191 13.96 -9.03 5.12
N PHE A 192 13.07 -8.56 6.01
CA PHE A 192 13.49 -7.95 7.27
C PHE A 192 14.12 -8.98 8.22
N ALA A 193 13.50 -10.15 8.39
CA ALA A 193 14.00 -11.17 9.33
C ALA A 193 15.43 -11.61 8.99
N LEU A 194 15.71 -11.85 7.69
CA LEU A 194 17.03 -12.20 7.20
C LEU A 194 18.03 -11.06 7.42
N TYR A 195 17.64 -9.83 7.07
CA TYR A 195 18.50 -8.65 7.22
C TYR A 195 18.88 -8.42 8.69
N ALA A 196 17.88 -8.38 9.58
CA ALA A 196 18.11 -8.13 11.00
C ALA A 196 18.98 -9.24 11.65
N ALA A 197 18.69 -10.51 11.37
CA ALA A 197 19.48 -11.61 11.90
C ALA A 197 20.93 -11.60 11.39
N SER A 198 21.15 -11.37 10.09
CA SER A 198 22.50 -11.37 9.51
C SER A 198 23.35 -10.18 9.92
N THR A 199 22.75 -8.98 10.07
CA THR A 199 23.50 -7.73 10.32
C THR A 199 23.60 -7.38 11.80
N ARG A 200 22.61 -7.78 12.63
CA ARG A 200 22.56 -7.46 14.07
C ARG A 200 22.77 -8.69 14.96
N GLY A 201 22.69 -9.92 14.40
CA GLY A 201 22.81 -11.16 15.17
C GLY A 201 21.65 -11.43 16.10
N CYS A 202 20.55 -10.69 16.02
CA CYS A 202 19.38 -10.84 16.88
C CYS A 202 18.55 -12.09 16.51
N ARG A 203 17.75 -12.58 17.45
CA ARG A 203 16.80 -13.67 17.20
C ARG A 203 15.47 -13.12 16.71
N VAL A 204 15.06 -13.51 15.52
CA VAL A 204 13.81 -13.05 14.89
C VAL A 204 12.80 -14.18 14.82
N THR A 205 11.65 -14.01 15.46
CA THR A 205 10.45 -14.81 15.17
C THR A 205 9.57 -14.01 14.22
N THR A 206 9.21 -14.58 13.07
CA THR A 206 8.37 -13.90 12.07
C THR A 206 7.14 -14.72 11.74
N THR A 207 6.04 -14.09 11.35
CA THR A 207 4.77 -14.78 11.09
C THR A 207 4.07 -14.32 9.82
N THR A 208 3.55 -15.28 9.07
CA THR A 208 2.64 -15.08 7.94
C THR A 208 1.51 -16.10 7.99
N ILE A 209 0.39 -15.79 7.33
CA ILE A 209 -0.71 -16.75 7.11
C ILE A 209 -0.67 -17.36 5.71
N SER A 210 0.15 -16.82 4.79
CA SER A 210 0.36 -17.37 3.46
C SER A 210 1.31 -18.58 3.52
N ALA A 211 0.89 -19.69 2.89
CA ALA A 211 1.72 -20.87 2.76
C ALA A 211 2.94 -20.60 1.87
N GLU A 212 2.73 -19.93 0.74
CA GLU A 212 3.80 -19.64 -0.22
C GLU A 212 4.87 -18.73 0.37
N GLN A 213 4.47 -17.65 1.05
CA GLN A 213 5.43 -16.80 1.76
C GLN A 213 6.20 -17.55 2.85
N HIS A 214 5.50 -18.40 3.63
CA HIS A 214 6.15 -19.21 4.66
C HIS A 214 7.22 -20.11 4.07
N ASP A 215 6.87 -20.89 3.06
CA ASP A 215 7.77 -21.90 2.47
C ASP A 215 8.96 -21.23 1.77
N TYR A 216 8.72 -20.10 1.08
CA TYR A 216 9.76 -19.29 0.46
C TYR A 216 10.70 -18.68 1.51
N ALA A 217 10.18 -18.09 2.58
CA ALA A 217 11.00 -17.52 3.66
C ALA A 217 11.83 -18.58 4.38
N VAL A 218 11.25 -19.77 4.65
CA VAL A 218 11.99 -20.90 5.25
C VAL A 218 13.15 -21.35 4.36
N ALA A 219 12.93 -21.44 3.05
CA ALA A 219 14.00 -21.79 2.11
C ALA A 219 15.14 -20.77 2.14
N ARG A 220 14.82 -19.47 2.10
CA ARG A 220 15.83 -18.38 2.19
C ARG A 220 16.60 -18.38 3.51
N VAL A 221 15.92 -18.64 4.62
CA VAL A 221 16.57 -18.75 5.95
C VAL A 221 17.60 -19.87 5.95
N ARG A 222 17.25 -21.04 5.37
CA ARG A 222 18.17 -22.18 5.24
C ARG A 222 19.33 -21.86 4.31
N GLU A 223 19.08 -21.26 3.15
CA GLU A 223 20.14 -20.86 2.20
C GLU A 223 21.12 -19.88 2.84
N ALA A 224 20.66 -19.01 3.73
CA ALA A 224 21.48 -18.05 4.44
C ALA A 224 22.18 -18.64 5.69
N GLY A 225 21.89 -19.89 6.09
CA GLY A 225 22.45 -20.52 7.30
C GLY A 225 22.00 -19.82 8.60
N LEU A 226 20.77 -19.30 8.64
CA LEU A 226 20.24 -18.50 9.76
C LEU A 226 19.16 -19.21 10.57
N GLU A 227 19.03 -20.55 10.47
CA GLU A 227 17.99 -21.34 11.14
C GLU A 227 18.05 -21.24 12.68
N ASP A 228 19.22 -20.98 13.25
CA ASP A 228 19.40 -20.78 14.69
C ASP A 228 18.93 -19.39 15.17
N LEU A 229 18.82 -18.43 14.27
CA LEU A 229 18.44 -17.04 14.57
C LEU A 229 17.02 -16.68 14.08
N VAL A 230 16.55 -17.29 13.00
CA VAL A 230 15.26 -16.93 12.38
C VAL A 230 14.26 -18.08 12.46
N LYS A 231 13.14 -17.83 13.11
CA LYS A 231 12.01 -18.76 13.20
C LYS A 231 10.82 -18.22 12.41
N VAL A 232 10.46 -18.89 11.32
CA VAL A 232 9.29 -18.54 10.50
C VAL A 232 8.07 -19.34 11.00
N LEU A 233 6.98 -18.63 11.31
CA LEU A 233 5.73 -19.24 11.79
C LEU A 233 4.64 -19.06 10.73
N ARG A 234 3.92 -20.15 10.44
CA ARG A 234 2.67 -20.08 9.68
C ARG A 234 1.50 -19.93 10.64
N SER A 235 1.30 -18.70 11.16
CA SER A 235 0.32 -18.41 12.21
C SER A 235 -0.30 -17.04 12.03
N ASP A 236 -1.55 -16.90 12.47
CA ASP A 236 -2.20 -15.60 12.57
C ASP A 236 -1.58 -14.80 13.74
N TYR A 237 -1.32 -13.51 13.54
CA TYR A 237 -0.73 -12.65 14.57
C TYR A 237 -1.55 -12.62 15.87
N ARG A 238 -2.86 -12.89 15.80
CA ARG A 238 -3.76 -12.97 16.95
C ARG A 238 -3.46 -14.18 17.85
N ASP A 239 -2.83 -15.20 17.32
CA ASP A 239 -2.51 -16.45 18.04
C ASP A 239 -1.08 -16.47 18.59
N LEU A 240 -0.23 -15.49 18.24
CA LEU A 240 1.14 -15.38 18.74
C LEU A 240 1.16 -15.33 20.27
N ARG A 241 2.21 -15.88 20.86
CA ARG A 241 2.43 -15.94 22.31
C ARG A 241 3.88 -15.53 22.61
N GLY A 242 4.16 -15.27 23.88
CA GLY A 242 5.49 -14.89 24.35
C GLY A 242 5.62 -13.40 24.63
N ARG A 243 6.84 -13.01 24.95
CA ARG A 243 7.27 -11.63 25.17
C ARG A 243 8.56 -11.40 24.41
N TYR A 244 8.69 -10.24 23.82
CA TYR A 244 9.79 -9.85 22.94
C TYR A 244 10.30 -8.46 23.34
N ASP A 245 11.57 -8.21 23.07
CA ASP A 245 12.19 -6.91 23.32
C ASP A 245 11.75 -5.89 22.26
N LYS A 246 11.62 -6.34 21.03
CA LYS A 246 11.29 -5.50 19.89
C LYS A 246 10.20 -6.14 19.03
N LEU A 247 9.38 -5.28 18.42
CA LEU A 247 8.35 -5.70 17.47
C LEU A 247 8.47 -4.88 16.19
N VAL A 248 8.37 -5.54 15.04
CA VAL A 248 8.35 -4.91 13.72
C VAL A 248 7.09 -5.34 12.97
N SER A 249 6.46 -4.39 12.30
CA SER A 249 5.40 -4.67 11.34
C SER A 249 5.48 -3.66 10.20
N ILE A 250 5.70 -4.15 8.98
CA ILE A 250 5.91 -3.32 7.80
C ILE A 250 4.76 -3.57 6.82
N GLU A 251 3.92 -2.56 6.60
CA GLU A 251 2.81 -2.56 5.64
C GLU A 251 1.92 -3.83 5.72
N MET A 252 1.52 -4.17 6.93
CA MET A 252 0.64 -5.29 7.22
C MET A 252 -0.71 -4.83 7.81
N ILE A 253 -0.73 -3.68 8.51
CA ILE A 253 -1.93 -3.18 9.20
C ILE A 253 -3.08 -2.90 8.22
N GLU A 254 -2.78 -2.59 6.97
CA GLU A 254 -3.73 -2.35 5.87
C GLU A 254 -4.58 -3.59 5.57
N ALA A 255 -4.00 -4.77 5.79
CA ALA A 255 -4.65 -6.06 5.54
C ALA A 255 -5.49 -6.57 6.71
N VAL A 256 -5.38 -5.98 7.93
CA VAL A 256 -6.15 -6.47 9.09
C VAL A 256 -7.63 -6.06 9.04
N GLY A 257 -7.98 -5.07 8.21
CA GLY A 257 -9.32 -4.51 8.12
C GLY A 257 -9.66 -3.55 9.28
N TRP A 258 -10.50 -2.56 9.02
CA TRP A 258 -10.78 -1.48 9.96
C TRP A 258 -11.35 -1.94 11.32
N GLN A 259 -12.10 -3.05 11.37
CA GLN A 259 -12.66 -3.60 12.61
C GLN A 259 -11.59 -4.18 13.54
N GLN A 260 -10.43 -4.57 13.00
CA GLN A 260 -9.39 -5.29 13.73
C GLN A 260 -8.20 -4.41 14.14
N ILE A 261 -8.14 -3.14 13.73
CA ILE A 261 -7.02 -2.23 14.06
C ILE A 261 -6.78 -2.16 15.57
N GLY A 262 -7.84 -2.06 16.37
CA GLY A 262 -7.72 -2.05 17.84
C GLY A 262 -7.22 -3.38 18.41
N THR A 263 -7.62 -4.51 17.83
CA THR A 263 -7.13 -5.84 18.20
C THR A 263 -5.65 -6.00 17.85
N PHE A 264 -5.24 -5.48 16.70
CA PHE A 264 -3.85 -5.49 16.25
C PHE A 264 -2.94 -4.78 17.26
N PHE A 265 -3.23 -3.51 17.59
CA PHE A 265 -2.42 -2.77 18.56
C PHE A 265 -2.41 -3.39 19.94
N ALA A 266 -3.57 -3.83 20.45
CA ALA A 266 -3.65 -4.52 21.74
C ALA A 266 -2.82 -5.82 21.75
N ARG A 267 -2.74 -6.52 20.61
CA ARG A 267 -1.92 -7.73 20.51
C ARG A 267 -0.44 -7.39 20.47
N CYS A 268 -0.01 -6.45 19.64
CA CYS A 268 1.36 -5.99 19.56
C CYS A 268 1.88 -5.51 20.91
N SER A 269 1.10 -4.68 21.62
CA SER A 269 1.48 -4.22 22.95
C SER A 269 1.68 -5.36 23.96
N ARG A 270 0.83 -6.41 23.92
CA ARG A 270 0.97 -7.58 24.82
C ARG A 270 2.15 -8.46 24.51
N LEU A 271 2.62 -8.46 23.27
CA LEU A 271 3.81 -9.21 22.84
C LEU A 271 5.12 -8.54 23.27
N LEU A 272 5.08 -7.30 23.71
CA LEU A 272 6.28 -6.56 24.14
C LEU A 272 6.54 -6.70 25.65
N HIS A 273 7.79 -6.78 26.01
CA HIS A 273 8.26 -6.57 27.39
C HIS A 273 7.92 -5.13 27.86
N PRO A 274 7.85 -4.87 29.19
CA PRO A 274 7.54 -3.52 29.72
C PRO A 274 8.52 -2.42 29.28
N HIS A 275 9.70 -2.77 28.80
CA HIS A 275 10.74 -1.88 28.26
C HIS A 275 10.90 -2.00 26.74
N GLY A 276 10.03 -2.75 26.07
CA GLY A 276 10.12 -3.01 24.65
C GLY A 276 9.68 -1.85 23.78
N ALA A 277 10.01 -1.92 22.49
CA ALA A 277 9.60 -0.97 21.48
C ALA A 277 9.06 -1.65 20.22
N MET A 278 8.24 -0.94 19.46
CA MET A 278 7.66 -1.39 18.21
C MET A 278 7.94 -0.36 17.11
N LEU A 279 8.38 -0.81 15.95
CA LEU A 279 8.36 -0.02 14.74
C LEU A 279 7.22 -0.50 13.84
N LEU A 280 6.34 0.41 13.49
CA LEU A 280 5.26 0.22 12.55
C LEU A 280 5.52 1.05 11.29
N GLN A 281 5.65 0.42 10.13
CA GLN A 281 5.53 1.09 8.84
C GLN A 281 4.12 0.86 8.30
N ALA A 282 3.45 1.93 7.85
CA ALA A 282 2.07 1.85 7.43
C ALA A 282 1.73 2.86 6.32
N ILE A 283 0.98 2.37 5.32
CA ILE A 283 0.32 3.25 4.36
C ILE A 283 -0.90 3.87 5.03
N THR A 284 -1.00 5.18 4.96
CA THR A 284 -2.09 5.93 5.58
C THR A 284 -2.86 6.76 4.56
N ILE A 285 -4.12 7.03 4.87
CA ILE A 285 -4.96 7.95 4.11
C ILE A 285 -5.21 9.23 4.93
N ASP A 286 -5.50 10.34 4.25
CA ASP A 286 -5.92 11.61 4.89
C ASP A 286 -7.08 11.34 5.88
N ASP A 287 -7.00 11.88 7.10
CA ASP A 287 -8.01 11.69 8.16
C ASP A 287 -9.42 12.05 7.70
N ARG A 288 -9.57 13.09 6.87
CA ARG A 288 -10.85 13.53 6.31
C ARG A 288 -11.42 12.56 5.27
N ALA A 289 -10.58 11.71 4.66
CA ALA A 289 -10.97 10.73 3.66
C ALA A 289 -11.24 9.34 4.26
N TYR A 290 -10.85 9.09 5.52
CA TYR A 290 -10.91 7.76 6.14
C TYR A 290 -12.32 7.14 6.13
N GLU A 291 -13.36 7.90 6.49
CA GLU A 291 -14.74 7.37 6.49
C GLU A 291 -15.24 7.04 5.08
N VAL A 292 -14.79 7.80 4.06
CA VAL A 292 -15.07 7.51 2.65
C VAL A 292 -14.32 6.27 2.21
N GLU A 293 -13.03 6.16 2.56
CA GLU A 293 -12.21 5.00 2.25
C GLU A 293 -12.80 3.72 2.85
N LYS A 294 -13.17 3.77 4.13
CA LYS A 294 -13.80 2.64 4.83
C LYS A 294 -15.09 2.15 4.16
N ALA A 295 -15.91 3.07 3.65
CA ALA A 295 -17.21 2.78 3.04
C ALA A 295 -17.11 2.52 1.53
N SER A 296 -16.01 2.91 0.87
CA SER A 296 -15.90 2.84 -0.58
C SER A 296 -15.54 1.45 -1.09
N ARG A 297 -15.98 1.17 -2.32
CA ARG A 297 -15.43 0.12 -3.17
C ARG A 297 -14.55 0.79 -4.22
N SER A 298 -13.36 0.27 -4.41
CA SER A 298 -12.41 0.73 -5.43
C SER A 298 -11.86 -0.46 -6.18
N PHE A 299 -11.21 -0.22 -7.32
CA PHE A 299 -10.58 -1.31 -8.04
C PHE A 299 -9.47 -1.96 -7.20
N ILE A 300 -8.78 -1.20 -6.36
CA ILE A 300 -7.78 -1.74 -5.42
C ILE A 300 -8.39 -2.78 -4.48
N LYS A 301 -9.55 -2.47 -3.88
CA LYS A 301 -10.25 -3.40 -2.96
C LYS A 301 -10.93 -4.56 -3.67
N ASP A 302 -11.31 -4.39 -4.93
CA ASP A 302 -12.03 -5.42 -5.68
C ASP A 302 -11.07 -6.39 -6.39
N TYR A 303 -9.87 -5.93 -6.82
CA TYR A 303 -8.97 -6.70 -7.68
C TYR A 303 -7.57 -6.91 -7.13
N ILE A 304 -7.05 -6.02 -6.26
CA ILE A 304 -5.67 -6.06 -5.79
C ILE A 304 -5.59 -6.49 -4.32
N PHE A 305 -6.24 -5.77 -3.40
CA PHE A 305 -6.21 -6.04 -1.96
C PHE A 305 -7.62 -6.23 -1.40
N PRO A 306 -8.26 -7.39 -1.65
CA PRO A 306 -9.58 -7.68 -1.10
C PRO A 306 -9.59 -7.56 0.42
N GLY A 307 -10.57 -6.84 0.97
CA GLY A 307 -10.69 -6.65 2.41
C GLY A 307 -9.73 -5.63 3.02
N GLY A 308 -8.80 -5.09 2.26
CA GLY A 308 -7.86 -4.05 2.71
C GLY A 308 -8.56 -2.74 3.06
N CYS A 309 -8.01 -2.02 4.03
CA CYS A 309 -8.47 -0.69 4.41
C CYS A 309 -7.31 0.11 4.98
N LEU A 310 -6.95 1.19 4.30
CA LEU A 310 -5.90 2.08 4.78
C LEU A 310 -6.36 2.78 6.06
N PRO A 311 -5.60 2.70 7.16
CA PRO A 311 -5.86 3.52 8.34
C PRO A 311 -5.50 4.98 8.07
N SER A 312 -6.01 5.90 8.88
CA SER A 312 -5.47 7.25 8.98
C SER A 312 -4.60 7.40 10.21
N LEU A 313 -3.78 8.45 10.27
CA LEU A 313 -2.93 8.72 11.44
C LEU A 313 -3.78 8.90 12.71
N GLU A 314 -4.90 9.60 12.62
CA GLU A 314 -5.84 9.76 13.73
C GLU A 314 -6.37 8.41 14.23
N VAL A 315 -6.74 7.51 13.32
CA VAL A 315 -7.22 6.17 13.67
C VAL A 315 -6.13 5.34 14.34
N ILE A 316 -4.90 5.39 13.85
CA ILE A 316 -3.74 4.74 14.46
C ILE A 316 -3.54 5.26 15.88
N GLN A 317 -3.39 6.58 16.06
CA GLN A 317 -3.11 7.21 17.35
C GLN A 317 -4.24 6.98 18.36
N ARG A 318 -5.49 7.06 17.93
CA ARG A 318 -6.66 6.78 18.77
C ARG A 318 -6.68 5.34 19.28
N ASN A 319 -6.30 4.37 18.44
CA ASN A 319 -6.24 2.96 18.86
C ASN A 319 -5.04 2.69 19.79
N ILE A 320 -3.88 3.30 19.55
CA ILE A 320 -2.75 3.23 20.46
C ILE A 320 -3.16 3.74 21.84
N ALA A 321 -3.71 4.94 21.93
CA ALA A 321 -4.10 5.58 23.18
C ALA A 321 -5.20 4.83 23.96
N ARG A 322 -6.17 4.21 23.24
CA ARG A 322 -7.32 3.55 23.87
C ARG A 322 -7.12 2.07 24.18
N ARG A 323 -6.19 1.40 23.50
CA ARG A 323 -6.07 -0.06 23.54
C ARG A 323 -4.74 -0.55 24.07
N THR A 324 -3.78 0.35 24.29
CA THR A 324 -2.40 -0.01 24.67
C THR A 324 -1.84 0.95 25.70
N ASP A 325 -0.69 0.62 26.22
CA ASP A 325 0.20 1.48 26.99
C ASP A 325 1.39 2.00 26.17
N LEU A 326 1.35 1.80 24.84
CA LEU A 326 2.38 2.31 23.92
C LEU A 326 2.27 3.83 23.78
N GLN A 327 3.42 4.48 23.63
CA GLN A 327 3.56 5.90 23.36
C GLN A 327 4.28 6.09 22.02
N THR A 328 3.82 7.03 21.20
CA THR A 328 4.54 7.41 19.97
C THR A 328 5.75 8.24 20.34
N VAL A 329 6.94 7.76 19.93
CA VAL A 329 8.23 8.40 20.19
C VAL A 329 8.71 9.18 18.97
N ASP A 330 8.56 8.60 17.78
CA ASP A 330 8.98 9.20 16.52
C ASP A 330 8.00 8.89 15.41
N LEU A 331 7.91 9.80 14.43
CA LEU A 331 7.17 9.62 13.18
C LEU A 331 8.04 10.11 12.02
N HIS A 332 8.29 9.24 11.06
CA HIS A 332 9.04 9.56 9.85
C HIS A 332 8.19 9.33 8.59
N ASP A 333 8.15 10.34 7.72
CA ASP A 333 7.40 10.32 6.47
C ASP A 333 8.24 9.74 5.33
N LEU A 334 7.85 8.57 4.81
CA LEU A 334 8.48 7.89 3.68
C LEU A 334 7.79 8.18 2.34
N THR A 335 6.71 8.95 2.34
CA THR A 335 5.81 9.12 1.18
C THR A 335 6.55 9.43 -0.12
N ALA A 336 7.56 10.32 -0.06
CA ALA A 336 8.33 10.70 -1.24
C ALA A 336 9.10 9.52 -1.85
N SER A 337 9.56 8.58 -1.02
CA SER A 337 10.30 7.39 -1.45
C SER A 337 9.40 6.33 -2.10
N TYR A 338 8.10 6.35 -1.84
CA TYR A 338 7.19 5.39 -2.48
C TYR A 338 7.04 5.65 -3.99
N VAL A 339 7.13 6.91 -4.43
CA VAL A 339 7.03 7.27 -5.85
C VAL A 339 8.10 6.56 -6.68
N PRO A 340 9.41 6.70 -6.39
CA PRO A 340 10.44 5.94 -7.12
C PRO A 340 10.35 4.44 -6.87
N THR A 341 9.94 3.96 -5.70
CA THR A 341 9.74 2.53 -5.42
C THR A 341 8.74 1.91 -6.41
N LEU A 342 7.55 2.48 -6.55
CA LEU A 342 6.49 1.99 -7.43
C LEU A 342 6.88 2.10 -8.90
N ARG A 343 7.60 3.17 -9.27
CA ARG A 343 8.14 3.34 -10.62
C ARG A 343 9.11 2.22 -10.96
N ARG A 344 10.07 1.90 -10.08
CA ARG A 344 11.04 0.81 -10.28
C ARG A 344 10.36 -0.56 -10.34
N TRP A 345 9.35 -0.81 -9.50
CA TRP A 345 8.55 -2.03 -9.60
C TRP A 345 7.85 -2.15 -10.95
N ARG A 346 7.24 -1.05 -11.44
CA ARG A 346 6.57 -1.05 -12.74
C ARG A 346 7.55 -1.26 -13.90
N GLU A 347 8.71 -0.60 -13.89
CA GLU A 347 9.76 -0.77 -14.88
C GLU A 347 10.21 -2.22 -14.95
N ARG A 348 10.60 -2.81 -13.82
CA ARG A 348 11.02 -4.22 -13.73
C ARG A 348 9.91 -5.20 -14.14
N PHE A 349 8.69 -4.96 -13.73
CA PHE A 349 7.54 -5.78 -14.14
C PHE A 349 7.37 -5.77 -15.67
N LEU A 350 7.46 -4.62 -16.31
CA LEU A 350 7.31 -4.49 -17.75
C LEU A 350 8.51 -5.08 -18.51
N GLU A 351 9.72 -4.96 -17.98
CA GLU A 351 10.93 -5.60 -18.54
C GLU A 351 10.80 -7.12 -18.60
N HIS A 352 10.18 -7.73 -17.58
CA HIS A 352 10.02 -9.18 -17.46
C HIS A 352 8.64 -9.70 -17.89
N ALA A 353 7.77 -8.85 -18.47
CA ALA A 353 6.39 -9.23 -18.78
C ALA A 353 6.29 -10.46 -19.69
N GLY A 354 7.18 -10.58 -20.69
CA GLY A 354 7.22 -11.75 -21.58
C GLY A 354 7.61 -13.05 -20.89
N GLU A 355 8.42 -12.98 -19.82
CA GLU A 355 8.77 -14.15 -19.02
C GLU A 355 7.63 -14.62 -18.10
N LEU A 356 6.68 -13.74 -17.83
CA LEU A 356 5.53 -14.00 -16.95
C LEU A 356 4.35 -14.65 -17.69
N GLU A 357 4.27 -14.49 -19.00
CA GLU A 357 3.17 -15.03 -19.81
C GLU A 357 2.96 -16.56 -19.67
N PRO A 358 4.03 -17.40 -19.65
CA PRO A 358 3.89 -18.85 -19.45
C PRO A 358 3.30 -19.24 -18.08
N PHE A 359 3.30 -18.34 -17.09
CA PHE A 359 2.73 -18.55 -15.77
C PHE A 359 1.28 -18.06 -15.67
N GLY A 360 0.66 -17.64 -16.79
CA GLY A 360 -0.74 -17.24 -16.86
C GLY A 360 -0.98 -15.74 -16.66
N TYR A 361 0.07 -14.91 -16.64
CA TYR A 361 -0.06 -13.45 -16.55
C TYR A 361 -0.22 -12.88 -17.98
N ASP A 362 -1.45 -12.91 -18.46
CA ASP A 362 -1.83 -12.47 -19.80
C ASP A 362 -1.79 -10.94 -19.97
N GLU A 363 -2.10 -10.47 -21.17
CA GLU A 363 -2.15 -9.04 -21.50
C GLU A 363 -3.12 -8.26 -20.61
N SER A 364 -4.28 -8.83 -20.29
CA SER A 364 -5.26 -8.18 -19.41
C SER A 364 -4.72 -8.01 -18.00
N PHE A 365 -4.02 -9.02 -17.47
CA PHE A 365 -3.31 -8.93 -16.20
C PHE A 365 -2.20 -7.89 -16.26
N ARG A 366 -1.36 -7.91 -17.30
CA ARG A 366 -0.27 -6.94 -17.50
C ARG A 366 -0.78 -5.52 -17.46
N ARG A 367 -1.87 -5.23 -18.15
CA ARG A 367 -2.52 -3.91 -18.16
C ARG A 367 -3.06 -3.53 -16.77
N LEU A 368 -3.76 -4.45 -16.12
CA LEU A 368 -4.32 -4.21 -14.79
C LEU A 368 -3.23 -3.95 -13.74
N TRP A 369 -2.14 -4.72 -13.78
CA TRP A 369 -1.02 -4.58 -12.84
C TRP A 369 -0.24 -3.28 -13.07
N THR A 370 -0.01 -2.91 -14.33
CA THR A 370 0.58 -1.62 -14.71
C THR A 370 -0.27 -0.45 -14.21
N LEU A 371 -1.60 -0.55 -14.38
CA LEU A 371 -2.51 0.47 -13.86
C LEU A 371 -2.47 0.54 -12.33
N TYR A 372 -2.42 -0.60 -11.63
CA TYR A 372 -2.31 -0.65 -10.18
C TYR A 372 -1.07 0.09 -9.68
N LEU A 373 0.11 -0.23 -10.20
CA LEU A 373 1.36 0.40 -9.80
C LEU A 373 1.34 1.91 -10.12
N SER A 374 0.83 2.30 -11.29
CA SER A 374 0.68 3.71 -11.67
C SER A 374 -0.34 4.46 -10.81
N TYR A 375 -1.42 3.79 -10.39
CA TYR A 375 -2.43 4.36 -9.51
C TYR A 375 -1.86 4.67 -8.13
N CYS A 376 -1.09 3.75 -7.57
CA CYS A 376 -0.42 3.94 -6.29
C CYS A 376 0.67 5.03 -6.40
N GLU A 377 1.51 5.01 -7.46
CA GLU A 377 2.54 6.04 -7.69
C GLU A 377 1.90 7.45 -7.72
N ALA A 378 0.82 7.61 -8.46
CA ALA A 378 0.09 8.88 -8.52
C ALA A 378 -0.54 9.27 -7.18
N GLY A 379 -1.06 8.29 -6.43
CA GLY A 379 -1.63 8.50 -5.11
C GLY A 379 -0.64 9.07 -4.11
N PHE A 380 0.58 8.52 -4.06
CA PHE A 380 1.68 9.03 -3.22
C PHE A 380 2.21 10.36 -3.75
N ALA A 381 2.40 10.51 -5.06
CA ALA A 381 2.88 11.76 -5.66
C ALA A 381 1.96 12.97 -5.37
N GLU A 382 0.67 12.74 -5.29
CA GLU A 382 -0.33 13.77 -4.96
C GLU A 382 -0.72 13.76 -3.46
N ARG A 383 0.01 13.00 -2.63
CA ARG A 383 -0.20 12.86 -1.17
C ARG A 383 -1.66 12.55 -0.79
N ARG A 384 -2.36 11.79 -1.63
CA ARG A 384 -3.69 11.25 -1.31
C ARG A 384 -3.59 10.08 -0.33
N ILE A 385 -2.47 9.40 -0.39
CA ILE A 385 -2.01 8.39 0.56
C ILE A 385 -0.56 8.72 0.94
N CYS A 386 -0.17 8.34 2.13
CA CYS A 386 1.17 8.54 2.67
C CYS A 386 1.72 7.22 3.19
N ASP A 387 3.04 7.11 3.32
CA ASP A 387 3.68 6.02 4.04
C ASP A 387 4.50 6.58 5.19
N VAL A 388 4.34 6.00 6.38
CA VAL A 388 4.98 6.48 7.60
C VAL A 388 5.60 5.35 8.39
N GLN A 389 6.75 5.63 9.02
CA GLN A 389 7.29 4.81 10.10
C GLN A 389 7.01 5.47 11.44
N LEU A 390 6.42 4.70 12.36
CA LEU A 390 6.11 5.09 13.73
C LEU A 390 6.95 4.26 14.70
N LEU A 391 7.78 4.92 15.49
CA LEU A 391 8.43 4.30 16.65
C LEU A 391 7.50 4.43 17.86
N LEU A 392 7.06 3.30 18.38
CA LEU A 392 6.18 3.19 19.54
C LEU A 392 6.93 2.51 20.68
N ALA A 393 6.82 3.03 21.88
CA ALA A 393 7.57 2.51 23.03
C ALA A 393 6.66 2.21 24.23
N LYS A 394 7.03 1.20 24.99
CA LYS A 394 6.42 0.86 26.29
C LYS A 394 6.88 1.89 27.35
N PRO A 395 6.11 2.09 28.44
CA PRO A 395 6.39 3.14 29.44
C PRO A 395 7.76 3.03 30.14
N ARG A 396 8.38 1.86 30.16
CA ARG A 396 9.71 1.64 30.76
C ARG A 396 10.85 1.60 29.73
N TRP A 397 10.53 1.90 28.46
CA TRP A 397 11.54 1.99 27.41
C TRP A 397 12.45 3.19 27.65
N VAL A 398 13.74 3.01 27.39
CA VAL A 398 14.76 4.06 27.50
C VAL A 398 15.42 4.22 26.14
N ALA A 399 15.43 5.43 25.61
CA ALA A 399 16.12 5.73 24.36
C ALA A 399 17.61 5.44 24.50
N SER A 400 18.20 4.75 23.53
CA SER A 400 19.65 4.64 23.42
C SER A 400 20.26 6.01 23.05
N ARG A 401 21.57 6.19 23.33
CA ARG A 401 22.28 7.43 22.97
C ARG A 401 22.24 7.74 21.46
N ALA A 402 22.14 6.71 20.61
CA ALA A 402 21.99 6.86 19.17
C ALA A 402 20.66 7.55 18.80
N ASN A 403 19.56 7.19 19.48
CA ASN A 403 18.23 7.77 19.23
C ASN A 403 18.06 9.16 19.86
N ALA A 404 18.82 9.50 20.92
CA ALA A 404 18.78 10.80 21.57
C ALA A 404 19.31 11.93 20.67
N GLY A 405 20.22 11.66 19.74
CA GLY A 405 20.76 12.63 18.77
C GLY A 405 19.76 13.04 17.70
N ALA A 406 18.88 12.13 17.26
CA ALA A 406 17.88 12.42 16.23
C ALA A 406 16.75 13.35 16.72
N VAL A 407 16.41 13.28 18.00
CA VAL A 407 15.38 14.15 18.61
C VAL A 407 15.90 15.57 18.79
N SER A 408 17.21 15.75 19.01
CA SER A 408 17.83 17.09 19.24
C SER A 408 17.93 17.92 17.94
N THR A 409 18.09 17.29 16.77
CA THR A 409 18.22 18.01 15.50
C THR A 409 16.89 18.56 14.98
N ALA A 410 15.77 17.97 15.35
CA ALA A 410 14.44 18.48 14.96
C ALA A 410 14.06 19.77 15.70
N VAL A 411 14.57 19.99 16.92
CA VAL A 411 14.31 21.20 17.73
C VAL A 411 15.21 22.37 17.31
N ALA A 412 16.39 22.08 16.77
CA ALA A 412 17.35 23.12 16.35
C ALA A 412 17.04 23.73 14.96
N ALA A 413 16.16 23.11 14.17
CA ALA A 413 15.79 23.60 12.83
C ALA A 413 14.56 24.54 12.83
N THR A 414 13.97 24.83 14.00
CA THR A 414 12.80 25.72 14.17
C THR A 414 13.09 26.94 15.05
N GLY A 415 14.37 27.26 15.30
CA GLY A 415 14.83 28.45 16.01
C GLY A 415 15.29 29.56 15.06
#